data_276ab389d0e7be67344d8cfab10683ff
#
_entry.id   276ab389d0e7be67344d8cfab10683ff
#
_cell.length_a   1.000
_cell.length_b   1.000
_cell.length_c   1.000
_cell.angle_alpha   90.00
_cell.angle_beta   90.00
_cell.angle_gamma   90.00
#
_symmetry.space_group_name_H-M   'P 1'
#
loop_
_entity.id
_entity.type
_entity.pdbx_description
1 polymer ?
#
loop_
_entity_poly.entity_id
_entity_poly.type
_entity_poly.pdbx_seq_one_letter_code
_entity_poly.pdbx_strand_id
1 'polypeptide(L)'
;MAPQRRSAPRGPESGSGTAAAPDRGGRRHGSAKKSRGQPEPRWRWLKAACLLCSAALGGLLSWSCLSAEDGVTEVLAPHSENLQGKFIEIPCSEDYDSHKRFEGCTPRKCGRGVTDAVITREEAERIRSDVRRRIQQRIAQDFGISSSSMYLTKPTFFSRINNTEAKTTHDEYWHPHVDKVTYGSFDYTSLLYLSDYTEDFGGGRFVFMDAGSNKTVEPRAGRVSFFTSGSENLHRVEKVHWGTRYAITISFTCNPDHGIGDPVLM
;
A
#
# COMPACT_ATOMS: atom_id res chain seq x y z
N MET A 1 18.63 -22.76 25.75
CA MET A 1 19.89 -22.22 25.20
C MET A 1 19.63 -20.77 24.81
N ALA A 2 20.24 -19.86 25.53
CA ALA A 2 20.02 -18.42 25.37
C ALA A 2 20.92 -17.86 24.26
N PRO A 3 20.49 -16.85 23.49
CA PRO A 3 21.36 -16.17 22.53
C PRO A 3 22.15 -15.03 23.20
N GLN A 4 23.43 -15.01 22.89
CA GLN A 4 24.42 -14.05 23.35
C GLN A 4 24.20 -12.65 22.77
N ARG A 5 24.33 -11.65 23.66
CA ARG A 5 24.52 -10.22 23.33
C ARG A 5 25.88 -10.00 22.68
N ARG A 6 25.94 -9.23 21.62
CA ARG A 6 27.16 -8.59 21.13
C ARG A 6 27.11 -7.09 21.35
N SER A 7 28.18 -6.64 22.00
CA SER A 7 28.52 -5.28 22.46
C SER A 7 28.97 -4.38 21.31
N ALA A 8 28.62 -3.09 21.39
CA ALA A 8 29.16 -2.02 20.56
C ALA A 8 30.52 -1.55 21.05
N PRO A 9 31.42 -1.04 20.20
CA PRO A 9 32.63 -0.37 20.62
C PRO A 9 32.46 1.14 20.75
N ARG A 10 33.03 1.68 21.84
CA ARG A 10 33.15 3.10 22.17
C ARG A 10 34.26 3.75 21.35
N GLY A 11 34.07 5.02 21.00
CA GLY A 11 35.11 5.93 20.52
C GLY A 11 35.93 6.53 21.67
N PRO A 12 37.11 7.11 21.39
CA PRO A 12 37.87 7.79 22.42
C PRO A 12 37.71 9.31 22.39
N GLU A 13 37.76 9.84 23.62
CA GLU A 13 37.76 11.26 24.00
C GLU A 13 39.13 11.93 23.84
N SER A 14 39.08 13.22 23.58
CA SER A 14 39.72 14.37 24.22
C SER A 14 41.23 14.45 24.38
N GLY A 15 41.71 15.64 24.12
CA GLY A 15 42.98 16.16 24.59
C GLY A 15 43.07 17.67 24.46
N SER A 16 42.80 18.35 25.54
CA SER A 16 43.02 19.78 25.77
C SER A 16 44.52 20.07 25.95
N GLY A 17 44.95 21.26 25.54
CA GLY A 17 46.28 21.76 25.86
C GLY A 17 46.41 23.25 25.62
N THR A 18 46.40 23.96 26.70
CA THR A 18 46.59 25.40 26.94
C THR A 18 47.99 25.90 26.70
N ALA A 19 48.08 27.25 26.52
CA ALA A 19 49.05 28.23 27.01
C ALA A 19 50.09 28.78 26.04
N ALA A 20 50.08 30.01 25.86
CA ALA A 20 50.74 31.17 26.43
C ALA A 20 51.54 32.02 25.39
N ALA A 21 51.25 33.30 25.39
CA ALA A 21 52.08 34.38 24.82
C ALA A 21 53.32 34.61 25.67
N PRO A 22 54.38 35.37 25.28
CA PRO A 22 54.28 36.82 25.21
C PRO A 22 55.19 37.56 24.20
N ASP A 23 54.77 38.75 23.85
CA ASP A 23 55.35 40.11 24.00
C ASP A 23 56.60 40.56 23.22
N ARG A 24 56.50 41.89 22.89
CA ARG A 24 57.48 42.91 22.48
C ARG A 24 57.77 43.06 20.97
N GLY A 25 57.38 44.12 20.30
CA GLY A 25 57.82 45.49 20.59
C GLY A 25 58.52 46.02 19.35
N GLY A 26 58.03 47.12 18.74
CA GLY A 26 58.81 47.80 17.67
C GLY A 26 57.99 48.82 16.90
N ARG A 27 57.92 50.04 17.45
CA ARG A 27 57.52 51.26 16.69
C ARG A 27 58.48 51.51 15.54
N ARG A 28 57.94 51.83 14.36
CA ARG A 28 58.53 52.86 13.49
C ARG A 28 57.47 53.52 12.58
N HIS A 29 57.51 54.85 12.58
CA HIS A 29 56.85 55.82 11.74
C HIS A 29 57.09 55.56 10.25
N GLY A 30 56.08 55.84 9.43
CA GLY A 30 56.23 55.85 7.96
C GLY A 30 55.01 56.32 7.23
N SER A 31 54.92 57.62 7.06
CA SER A 31 54.35 58.39 5.92
C SER A 31 53.09 57.87 5.22
N ALA A 32 52.08 58.66 5.35
CA ALA A 32 50.88 58.64 4.53
C ALA A 32 51.20 58.88 3.03
N LYS A 33 51.00 57.85 2.17
CA LYS A 33 50.83 58.08 0.75
C LYS A 33 49.37 57.84 0.39
N LYS A 34 48.72 58.98 0.03
CA LYS A 34 47.41 59.02 -0.59
C LYS A 34 47.46 58.23 -1.87
N SER A 35 46.97 56.99 -1.95
CA SER A 35 46.80 56.28 -3.19
C SER A 35 45.48 56.68 -3.82
N ARG A 36 45.58 57.23 -4.96
CA ARG A 36 44.54 57.56 -5.94
C ARG A 36 43.77 56.22 -6.25
N GLY A 37 42.48 56.15 -5.92
CA GLY A 37 41.63 55.00 -6.28
C GLY A 37 41.61 54.84 -7.81
N GLN A 38 42.12 53.71 -8.25
CA GLN A 38 41.89 53.28 -9.63
C GLN A 38 40.43 52.87 -9.80
N PRO A 39 39.76 53.23 -10.91
CA PRO A 39 38.41 52.77 -11.16
C PRO A 39 38.43 51.23 -11.32
N GLU A 40 37.66 50.56 -10.50
CA GLU A 40 37.42 49.10 -10.62
C GLU A 40 37.01 48.77 -12.05
N PRO A 41 37.62 47.77 -12.69
CA PRO A 41 37.36 47.47 -14.09
C PRO A 41 35.90 47.01 -14.26
N ARG A 42 35.16 47.62 -15.12
CA ARG A 42 33.78 47.33 -15.52
C ARG A 42 33.53 45.81 -15.77
N TRP A 43 34.58 45.07 -16.05
CA TRP A 43 34.57 43.62 -16.26
C TRP A 43 34.13 42.81 -15.02
N ARG A 44 34.43 43.25 -13.79
CA ARG A 44 33.97 42.56 -12.58
C ARG A 44 32.44 42.57 -12.46
N TRP A 45 31.83 43.68 -12.83
CA TRP A 45 30.36 43.82 -12.88
C TRP A 45 29.73 43.00 -13.99
N LEU A 46 30.38 42.92 -15.15
CA LEU A 46 29.95 42.08 -16.26
C LEU A 46 30.01 40.56 -15.87
N LYS A 47 31.08 40.14 -15.23
CA LYS A 47 31.19 38.74 -14.72
C LYS A 47 30.12 38.43 -13.70
N ALA A 48 29.86 39.33 -12.73
CA ALA A 48 28.81 39.17 -11.75
C ALA A 48 27.42 39.12 -12.38
N ALA A 49 27.14 39.97 -13.37
CA ALA A 49 25.90 39.95 -14.11
C ALA A 49 25.71 38.64 -14.90
N CYS A 50 26.76 38.16 -15.58
CA CYS A 50 26.71 36.88 -16.30
C CYS A 50 26.46 35.70 -15.36
N LEU A 51 27.09 35.68 -14.19
CA LEU A 51 26.85 34.61 -13.19
C LEU A 51 25.44 34.64 -12.62
N LEU A 52 24.88 35.83 -12.35
CA LEU A 52 23.49 35.98 -11.89
C LEU A 52 22.50 35.58 -12.99
N CYS A 53 22.73 35.96 -14.24
CA CYS A 53 21.89 35.53 -15.36
C CYS A 53 21.97 34.02 -15.60
N SER A 54 23.15 33.40 -15.46
CA SER A 54 23.31 31.95 -15.57
C SER A 54 22.62 31.21 -14.44
N ALA A 55 22.71 31.73 -13.22
CA ALA A 55 22.01 31.16 -12.04
C ALA A 55 20.48 31.31 -12.17
N ALA A 56 20.00 32.46 -12.67
CA ALA A 56 18.58 32.68 -12.92
C ALA A 56 18.03 31.77 -14.04
N LEU A 57 18.78 31.62 -15.15
CA LEU A 57 18.42 30.70 -16.22
C LEU A 57 18.46 29.25 -15.78
N GLY A 58 19.47 28.87 -15.01
CA GLY A 58 19.55 27.51 -14.38
C GLY A 58 18.39 27.26 -13.43
N GLY A 59 18.03 28.25 -12.63
CA GLY A 59 16.87 28.19 -11.73
C GLY A 59 15.53 28.08 -12.48
N LEU A 60 15.35 28.84 -13.54
CA LEU A 60 14.15 28.77 -14.39
C LEU A 60 14.04 27.43 -15.14
N LEU A 61 15.16 26.91 -15.66
CA LEU A 61 15.18 25.60 -16.30
C LEU A 61 14.91 24.48 -15.31
N SER A 62 15.50 24.53 -14.12
CA SER A 62 15.24 23.56 -13.05
C SER A 62 13.79 23.65 -12.59
N TRP A 63 13.23 24.84 -12.42
CA TRP A 63 11.82 25.05 -12.09
C TRP A 63 10.90 24.50 -13.19
N SER A 64 11.20 24.75 -14.47
CA SER A 64 10.45 24.22 -15.60
C SER A 64 10.51 22.70 -15.68
N CYS A 65 11.66 22.08 -15.39
CA CYS A 65 11.79 20.62 -15.34
C CYS A 65 11.09 20.00 -14.12
N LEU A 66 11.07 20.69 -12.97
CA LEU A 66 10.40 20.21 -11.74
C LEU A 66 8.90 20.46 -11.74
N SER A 67 8.41 21.44 -12.51
CA SER A 67 6.98 21.75 -12.65
C SER A 67 6.32 21.10 -13.87
N ALA A 68 7.04 20.28 -14.63
CA ALA A 68 6.56 19.67 -15.87
C ALA A 68 6.08 18.22 -15.67
N GLU A 69 5.41 17.90 -14.54
CA GLU A 69 4.75 16.59 -14.42
C GLU A 69 3.53 16.62 -13.51
N ASP A 70 2.51 17.30 -13.94
CA ASP A 70 1.16 16.80 -13.70
C ASP A 70 0.36 17.12 -14.97
N GLY A 71 0.32 16.15 -15.88
CA GLY A 71 -0.54 16.20 -17.03
C GLY A 71 -1.97 16.51 -16.61
N VAL A 72 -2.69 17.27 -17.41
CA VAL A 72 -4.08 17.63 -17.17
C VAL A 72 -4.86 16.33 -16.86
N THR A 73 -5.32 16.19 -15.61
CA THR A 73 -6.14 15.04 -15.19
C THR A 73 -7.57 15.28 -15.62
N GLU A 74 -8.06 14.49 -16.58
CA GLU A 74 -9.46 14.52 -17.03
C GLU A 74 -10.29 13.55 -16.18
N VAL A 75 -11.44 14.02 -15.65
CA VAL A 75 -12.41 13.18 -14.96
C VAL A 75 -13.33 12.55 -16.00
N LEU A 76 -13.18 11.26 -16.25
CA LEU A 76 -13.99 10.53 -17.25
C LEU A 76 -15.43 10.30 -16.81
N ALA A 77 -15.69 10.21 -15.50
CA ALA A 77 -16.98 9.94 -14.91
C ALA A 77 -17.14 10.79 -13.64
N PRO A 78 -17.64 12.03 -13.75
CA PRO A 78 -17.91 12.86 -12.58
C PRO A 78 -19.00 12.23 -11.71
N HIS A 79 -18.87 12.33 -10.40
CA HIS A 79 -19.86 11.77 -9.44
C HIS A 79 -21.29 12.30 -9.66
N SER A 80 -21.43 13.51 -10.18
CA SER A 80 -22.72 14.15 -10.46
C SER A 80 -23.44 13.63 -11.70
N GLU A 81 -22.78 12.81 -12.51
CA GLU A 81 -23.30 12.28 -13.77
C GLU A 81 -23.69 10.80 -13.60
N ASN A 82 -24.87 10.42 -14.06
CA ASN A 82 -25.30 9.01 -14.13
C ASN A 82 -25.06 8.51 -15.55
N LEU A 83 -24.16 7.55 -15.69
CA LEU A 83 -23.71 7.02 -16.97
C LEU A 83 -24.35 5.67 -17.26
N GLN A 84 -25.23 5.63 -18.25
CA GLN A 84 -25.80 4.37 -18.74
C GLN A 84 -24.78 3.48 -19.44
N GLY A 85 -23.73 4.10 -19.96
CA GLY A 85 -22.54 3.44 -20.52
C GLY A 85 -21.73 4.42 -21.36
N LYS A 86 -20.47 4.55 -21.05
CA LYS A 86 -19.49 5.35 -21.81
C LYS A 86 -18.32 4.44 -22.14
N PHE A 87 -18.04 4.25 -23.41
CA PHE A 87 -16.87 3.52 -23.86
C PHE A 87 -15.95 4.45 -24.67
N ILE A 88 -14.70 4.51 -24.28
CA ILE A 88 -13.66 5.29 -24.94
C ILE A 88 -12.72 4.30 -25.58
N GLU A 89 -12.72 4.26 -26.90
CA GLU A 89 -11.78 3.45 -27.67
C GLU A 89 -10.39 4.07 -27.63
N ILE A 90 -9.39 3.23 -27.38
CA ILE A 90 -7.98 3.60 -27.35
C ILE A 90 -7.22 2.65 -28.27
N PRO A 91 -6.22 3.12 -29.02
CA PRO A 91 -5.35 2.24 -29.77
C PRO A 91 -4.79 1.14 -28.87
N CYS A 92 -4.80 -0.11 -29.36
CA CYS A 92 -4.16 -1.20 -28.63
C CYS A 92 -2.66 -0.95 -28.56
N SER A 93 -2.04 -1.28 -27.43
CA SER A 93 -0.61 -1.16 -27.25
C SER A 93 0.15 -2.20 -28.10
N GLU A 94 1.40 -1.89 -28.47
CA GLU A 94 2.22 -2.75 -29.32
C GLU A 94 2.51 -4.13 -28.67
N ASP A 95 2.60 -4.19 -27.34
CA ASP A 95 2.79 -5.43 -26.59
C ASP A 95 1.57 -6.35 -26.69
N TYR A 96 0.39 -5.82 -27.02
CA TYR A 96 -0.84 -6.59 -27.18
C TYR A 96 -0.74 -7.63 -28.32
N ASP A 97 0.02 -7.35 -29.37
CA ASP A 97 0.23 -8.27 -30.48
C ASP A 97 1.15 -9.45 -30.14
N SER A 98 1.97 -9.29 -29.10
CA SER A 98 2.87 -10.34 -28.59
C SER A 98 2.15 -11.33 -27.64
N HIS A 99 0.97 -11.00 -27.13
CA HIS A 99 0.21 -11.85 -26.22
C HIS A 99 -0.46 -13.01 -26.94
N LYS A 100 -0.52 -14.16 -26.27
CA LYS A 100 -1.24 -15.32 -26.79
C LYS A 100 -2.73 -14.97 -26.96
N ARG A 101 -3.23 -15.09 -28.17
CA ARG A 101 -4.62 -14.85 -28.51
C ARG A 101 -5.45 -16.12 -28.29
N PHE A 102 -6.62 -15.94 -27.68
CA PHE A 102 -7.61 -17.00 -27.47
C PHE A 102 -8.87 -16.68 -28.26
N GLU A 103 -9.36 -17.67 -29.00
CA GLU A 103 -10.58 -17.53 -29.77
C GLU A 103 -11.76 -17.16 -28.85
N GLY A 104 -12.57 -16.23 -29.28
CA GLY A 104 -13.72 -15.72 -28.51
C GLY A 104 -13.37 -14.78 -27.34
N CYS A 105 -12.08 -14.66 -26.98
CA CYS A 105 -11.64 -13.79 -25.88
C CYS A 105 -10.74 -12.63 -26.33
N THR A 106 -10.18 -12.71 -27.53
CA THR A 106 -9.35 -11.60 -28.05
C THR A 106 -10.25 -10.42 -28.39
N PRO A 107 -10.07 -9.25 -27.74
CA PRO A 107 -10.89 -8.09 -27.99
C PRO A 107 -10.68 -7.59 -29.42
N ARG A 108 -11.75 -7.11 -30.04
CA ARG A 108 -11.73 -6.51 -31.37
C ARG A 108 -11.27 -5.05 -31.34
N LYS A 109 -11.30 -4.44 -30.15
CA LYS A 109 -10.90 -3.06 -29.91
C LYS A 109 -10.47 -2.90 -28.45
N CYS A 110 -9.48 -2.07 -28.20
CA CYS A 110 -9.05 -1.71 -26.85
C CYS A 110 -9.74 -0.42 -26.41
N GLY A 111 -9.90 -0.26 -25.08
CA GLY A 111 -10.60 0.92 -24.57
C GLY A 111 -10.87 0.88 -23.07
N ARG A 112 -11.62 1.87 -22.61
CA ARG A 112 -12.06 2.03 -21.23
C ARG A 112 -13.58 2.20 -21.22
N GLY A 113 -14.25 1.48 -20.33
CA GLY A 113 -15.69 1.59 -20.15
C GLY A 113 -16.05 2.01 -18.73
N VAL A 114 -17.06 2.86 -18.59
CA VAL A 114 -17.67 3.24 -17.33
C VAL A 114 -19.18 3.17 -17.48
N THR A 115 -19.85 2.57 -16.49
CA THR A 115 -21.33 2.47 -16.49
C THR A 115 -21.86 2.36 -15.07
N ASP A 116 -23.01 2.97 -14.81
CA ASP A 116 -23.78 2.84 -13.57
C ASP A 116 -24.98 1.90 -13.74
N ALA A 117 -25.09 1.22 -14.90
CA ALA A 117 -26.26 0.40 -15.25
C ALA A 117 -26.14 -1.08 -14.89
N VAL A 118 -24.97 -1.56 -14.42
CA VAL A 118 -24.73 -2.99 -14.14
C VAL A 118 -25.16 -3.38 -12.74
N ILE A 119 -24.90 -2.52 -11.74
CA ILE A 119 -25.18 -2.77 -10.32
C ILE A 119 -25.94 -1.56 -9.78
N THR A 120 -27.08 -1.79 -9.13
CA THR A 120 -27.82 -0.71 -8.48
C THR A 120 -27.13 -0.28 -7.19
N ARG A 121 -27.49 0.91 -6.71
CA ARG A 121 -27.03 1.43 -5.42
C ARG A 121 -27.42 0.50 -4.28
N GLU A 122 -28.63 -0.03 -4.29
CA GLU A 122 -29.15 -0.93 -3.27
C GLU A 122 -28.39 -2.25 -3.25
N GLU A 123 -28.02 -2.80 -4.41
CA GLU A 123 -27.18 -3.98 -4.51
C GLU A 123 -25.76 -3.70 -3.98
N ALA A 124 -25.18 -2.57 -4.33
CA ALA A 124 -23.88 -2.14 -3.80
C ALA A 124 -23.91 -1.96 -2.28
N GLU A 125 -24.98 -1.37 -1.74
CA GLU A 125 -25.17 -1.21 -0.29
C GLU A 125 -25.38 -2.54 0.43
N ARG A 126 -26.11 -3.50 -0.16
CA ARG A 126 -26.23 -4.85 0.41
C ARG A 126 -24.88 -5.54 0.55
N ILE A 127 -24.04 -5.45 -0.47
CA ILE A 127 -22.69 -6.03 -0.42
C ILE A 127 -21.86 -5.33 0.66
N ARG A 128 -21.89 -4.00 0.70
CA ARG A 128 -21.07 -3.19 1.59
C ARG A 128 -21.49 -3.27 3.05
N SER A 129 -22.77 -3.07 3.34
CA SER A 129 -23.28 -2.84 4.69
C SER A 129 -23.92 -4.07 5.30
N ASP A 130 -24.86 -4.71 4.63
CA ASP A 130 -25.69 -5.74 5.26
C ASP A 130 -24.93 -7.02 5.57
N VAL A 131 -24.14 -7.51 4.62
CA VAL A 131 -23.36 -8.74 4.82
C VAL A 131 -22.29 -8.50 5.89
N ARG A 132 -21.54 -7.39 5.77
CA ARG A 132 -20.53 -7.00 6.75
C ARG A 132 -21.14 -6.84 8.14
N ARG A 133 -22.24 -6.10 8.28
CA ARG A 133 -22.91 -5.85 9.57
C ARG A 133 -23.37 -7.14 10.24
N ARG A 134 -23.97 -8.06 9.49
CA ARG A 134 -24.39 -9.38 10.01
C ARG A 134 -23.21 -10.20 10.52
N ILE A 135 -22.10 -10.21 9.79
CA ILE A 135 -20.86 -10.89 10.21
C ILE A 135 -20.32 -10.23 11.48
N GLN A 136 -20.20 -8.90 11.50
CA GLN A 136 -19.72 -8.13 12.66
C GLN A 136 -20.57 -8.38 13.90
N GLN A 137 -21.89 -8.36 13.77
CA GLN A 137 -22.82 -8.66 14.88
C GLN A 137 -22.67 -10.09 15.38
N ARG A 138 -22.49 -11.07 14.49
CA ARG A 138 -22.30 -12.46 14.86
C ARG A 138 -20.97 -12.66 15.60
N ILE A 139 -19.89 -12.09 15.13
CA ILE A 139 -18.58 -12.10 15.81
C ILE A 139 -18.73 -11.48 17.21
N ALA A 140 -19.31 -10.30 17.29
CA ALA A 140 -19.49 -9.61 18.56
C ALA A 140 -20.30 -10.43 19.58
N GLN A 141 -21.36 -11.08 19.13
CA GLN A 141 -22.20 -11.94 19.94
C GLN A 141 -21.44 -13.15 20.49
N ASP A 142 -20.72 -13.87 19.62
CA ASP A 142 -20.03 -15.10 20.01
C ASP A 142 -18.81 -14.85 20.89
N PHE A 143 -18.11 -13.72 20.70
CA PHE A 143 -16.96 -13.32 21.52
C PHE A 143 -17.33 -12.44 22.73
N GLY A 144 -18.61 -12.11 22.93
CA GLY A 144 -19.08 -11.34 24.08
C GLY A 144 -18.60 -9.90 24.11
N ILE A 145 -18.44 -9.27 22.95
CA ILE A 145 -18.00 -7.88 22.78
C ILE A 145 -19.09 -7.02 22.13
N SER A 146 -18.94 -5.68 22.21
CA SER A 146 -19.84 -4.77 21.51
C SER A 146 -19.48 -4.67 20.03
N SER A 147 -20.47 -4.83 19.14
CA SER A 147 -20.24 -4.62 17.72
C SER A 147 -19.84 -3.18 17.36
N SER A 148 -20.22 -2.19 18.19
CA SER A 148 -19.80 -0.80 18.03
C SER A 148 -18.33 -0.55 18.37
N SER A 149 -17.66 -1.49 19.02
CA SER A 149 -16.23 -1.45 19.34
C SER A 149 -15.37 -2.16 18.29
N MET A 150 -15.98 -2.61 17.19
CA MET A 150 -15.30 -3.26 16.08
C MET A 150 -15.38 -2.36 14.85
N TYR A 151 -14.27 -2.19 14.19
CA TYR A 151 -14.14 -1.41 12.95
C TYR A 151 -13.69 -2.32 11.82
N LEU A 152 -14.27 -2.14 10.63
CA LEU A 152 -13.72 -2.79 9.44
C LEU A 152 -12.27 -2.36 9.26
N THR A 153 -11.37 -3.28 8.94
CA THR A 153 -9.96 -2.96 8.67
C THR A 153 -9.50 -3.51 7.32
N LYS A 154 -8.37 -3.03 6.86
CA LYS A 154 -7.77 -3.45 5.58
C LYS A 154 -6.65 -4.47 5.81
N PRO A 155 -6.46 -5.39 4.85
CA PRO A 155 -7.21 -5.54 3.61
C PRO A 155 -8.53 -6.31 3.80
N THR A 156 -9.56 -5.96 3.03
CA THR A 156 -10.69 -6.85 2.71
C THR A 156 -10.46 -7.34 1.30
N PHE A 157 -10.43 -8.65 1.08
CA PHE A 157 -10.07 -9.16 -0.23
C PHE A 157 -10.93 -10.36 -0.65
N PHE A 158 -11.16 -10.41 -1.96
CA PHE A 158 -11.77 -11.54 -2.64
C PHE A 158 -10.66 -12.49 -3.11
N SER A 159 -10.74 -13.75 -2.74
CA SER A 159 -9.80 -14.78 -3.15
C SER A 159 -10.41 -15.73 -4.18
N ARG A 160 -9.69 -15.95 -5.25
CA ARG A 160 -9.93 -16.99 -6.24
C ARG A 160 -8.72 -17.91 -6.28
N ILE A 161 -8.89 -19.12 -5.81
CA ILE A 161 -7.80 -20.10 -5.68
C ILE A 161 -8.15 -21.34 -6.48
N ASN A 162 -7.21 -21.84 -7.28
CA ASN A 162 -7.35 -23.05 -8.08
C ASN A 162 -6.08 -23.89 -8.00
N ASN A 163 -6.00 -24.93 -8.80
CA ASN A 163 -4.84 -25.85 -8.89
C ASN A 163 -3.73 -25.36 -9.83
N THR A 164 -3.76 -24.11 -10.29
CA THR A 164 -2.67 -23.56 -11.10
C THR A 164 -1.39 -23.52 -10.27
N GLU A 165 -0.29 -23.93 -10.88
CA GLU A 165 1.02 -23.91 -10.24
C GLU A 165 1.40 -22.48 -9.84
N ALA A 166 1.87 -22.31 -8.58
CA ALA A 166 2.38 -21.05 -8.09
C ALA A 166 3.65 -20.67 -8.85
N LYS A 167 3.70 -19.45 -9.38
CA LYS A 167 4.85 -18.92 -10.09
C LYS A 167 5.74 -18.07 -9.19
N THR A 168 5.17 -17.53 -8.13
CA THR A 168 5.85 -16.67 -7.15
C THR A 168 5.44 -17.10 -5.74
N THR A 169 6.21 -16.67 -4.74
CA THR A 169 5.88 -16.89 -3.33
C THR A 169 4.54 -16.24 -2.91
N HIS A 170 4.10 -15.22 -3.64
CA HIS A 170 2.79 -14.57 -3.40
C HIS A 170 1.61 -15.43 -3.85
N ASP A 171 1.83 -16.38 -4.76
CA ASP A 171 0.81 -17.31 -5.21
C ASP A 171 0.65 -18.51 -4.25
N GLU A 172 1.55 -18.63 -3.29
CA GLU A 172 1.61 -19.75 -2.35
C GLU A 172 0.73 -19.52 -1.13
N TYR A 173 -0.57 -19.69 -1.27
CA TYR A 173 -1.60 -19.44 -0.25
C TYR A 173 -1.69 -20.51 0.86
N TRP A 174 -0.95 -21.60 0.76
CA TRP A 174 -1.04 -22.77 1.66
C TRP A 174 -0.10 -22.74 2.87
N HIS A 175 0.70 -21.69 3.01
CA HIS A 175 1.64 -21.58 4.13
C HIS A 175 0.92 -21.26 5.44
N PRO A 176 1.32 -21.92 6.54
CA PRO A 176 0.82 -21.58 7.86
C PRO A 176 1.15 -20.13 8.23
N HIS A 177 0.15 -19.41 8.74
CA HIS A 177 0.32 -18.03 9.19
C HIS A 177 -0.65 -17.66 10.31
N VAL A 178 -0.35 -16.54 10.96
CA VAL A 178 -1.17 -15.88 11.97
C VAL A 178 -1.53 -14.51 11.42
N ASP A 179 -2.82 -14.22 11.31
CA ASP A 179 -3.29 -12.99 10.67
C ASP A 179 -2.80 -11.72 11.36
N LYS A 180 -2.81 -11.69 12.70
CA LYS A 180 -2.31 -10.56 13.47
C LYS A 180 -0.83 -10.26 13.18
N VAL A 181 -0.03 -11.29 12.95
CA VAL A 181 1.40 -11.15 12.61
C VAL A 181 1.55 -10.68 11.17
N THR A 182 0.74 -11.22 10.25
CA THR A 182 0.83 -10.93 8.83
C THR A 182 0.32 -9.52 8.48
N TYR A 183 -0.79 -9.11 9.07
CA TYR A 183 -1.49 -7.87 8.72
C TYR A 183 -1.40 -6.76 9.78
N GLY A 184 -1.01 -7.07 11.02
CA GLY A 184 -0.83 -6.12 12.11
C GLY A 184 -2.13 -5.57 12.70
N SER A 185 -3.07 -5.17 11.86
CA SER A 185 -4.32 -4.52 12.28
C SER A 185 -5.47 -5.46 12.59
N PHE A 186 -5.39 -6.74 12.23
CA PHE A 186 -6.48 -7.70 12.43
C PHE A 186 -6.61 -8.10 13.90
N ASP A 187 -7.80 -7.95 14.47
CA ASP A 187 -8.17 -8.51 15.77
C ASP A 187 -9.15 -9.68 15.61
N TYR A 188 -10.02 -9.61 14.60
CA TYR A 188 -10.95 -10.67 14.21
C TYR A 188 -10.92 -10.86 12.70
N THR A 189 -10.82 -12.10 12.27
CA THR A 189 -10.89 -12.49 10.85
C THR A 189 -12.17 -13.26 10.58
N SER A 190 -12.81 -13.01 9.46
CA SER A 190 -13.88 -13.82 8.94
C SER A 190 -13.66 -14.19 7.47
N LEU A 191 -14.10 -15.39 7.10
CA LEU A 191 -14.12 -15.87 5.72
C LEU A 191 -15.56 -16.20 5.35
N LEU A 192 -16.09 -15.49 4.36
CA LEU A 192 -17.33 -15.83 3.69
C LEU A 192 -17.01 -16.70 2.47
N TYR A 193 -17.41 -17.95 2.51
CA TYR A 193 -17.22 -18.88 1.39
C TYR A 193 -18.28 -18.66 0.32
N LEU A 194 -17.89 -18.70 -0.95
CA LEU A 194 -18.74 -18.46 -2.12
C LEU A 194 -18.82 -19.67 -3.05
N SER A 195 -18.17 -20.76 -2.68
CA SER A 195 -18.14 -22.03 -3.44
C SER A 195 -18.22 -23.21 -2.51
N ASP A 196 -18.64 -24.35 -3.03
CA ASP A 196 -18.94 -25.57 -2.29
C ASP A 196 -17.79 -26.59 -2.43
N TYR A 197 -17.31 -27.06 -1.26
CA TYR A 197 -16.34 -28.14 -1.20
C TYR A 197 -16.92 -29.42 -1.77
N THR A 198 -16.15 -30.14 -2.57
CA THR A 198 -16.53 -31.36 -3.32
C THR A 198 -17.47 -31.17 -4.50
N GLU A 199 -18.10 -30.00 -4.66
CA GLU A 199 -18.97 -29.69 -5.81
C GLU A 199 -18.22 -28.79 -6.81
N ASP A 200 -17.64 -27.68 -6.32
CA ASP A 200 -16.93 -26.70 -7.15
C ASP A 200 -15.42 -26.92 -7.17
N PHE A 201 -14.86 -27.58 -6.16
CA PHE A 201 -13.42 -27.83 -6.02
C PHE A 201 -13.10 -28.93 -5.01
N GLY A 202 -11.87 -29.47 -5.11
CA GLY A 202 -11.32 -30.42 -4.13
C GLY A 202 -10.01 -29.98 -3.54
N GLY A 203 -9.74 -30.37 -2.28
CA GLY A 203 -8.71 -29.73 -1.46
C GLY A 203 -9.21 -28.37 -0.96
N GLY A 204 -8.32 -27.44 -0.63
CA GLY A 204 -8.71 -26.06 -0.34
C GLY A 204 -9.53 -25.84 0.94
N ARG A 205 -9.60 -26.83 1.85
CA ARG A 205 -10.23 -26.64 3.16
C ARG A 205 -9.43 -25.63 3.98
N PHE A 206 -10.11 -24.93 4.85
CA PHE A 206 -9.45 -24.08 5.84
C PHE A 206 -9.04 -24.93 7.05
N VAL A 207 -7.81 -24.80 7.52
CA VAL A 207 -7.23 -25.67 8.55
C VAL A 207 -6.69 -24.82 9.68
N PHE A 208 -7.25 -24.99 10.89
CA PHE A 208 -6.62 -24.54 12.12
C PHE A 208 -5.60 -25.59 12.56
N MET A 209 -4.41 -25.14 12.93
CA MET A 209 -3.28 -26.00 13.28
C MET A 209 -3.10 -26.05 14.79
N ASP A 210 -3.95 -26.84 15.47
CA ASP A 210 -3.94 -26.99 16.90
C ASP A 210 -2.86 -27.97 17.37
N ALA A 211 -2.36 -27.78 18.61
CA ALA A 211 -1.47 -28.72 19.24
C ALA A 211 -2.17 -30.09 19.43
N GLY A 212 -1.76 -31.08 18.68
CA GLY A 212 -2.25 -32.45 18.76
C GLY A 212 -3.23 -32.89 17.68
N SER A 213 -4.08 -32.00 17.11
CA SER A 213 -4.96 -32.39 16.00
C SER A 213 -5.49 -31.16 15.25
N ASN A 214 -5.22 -31.09 13.96
CA ASN A 214 -5.75 -30.04 13.10
C ASN A 214 -7.29 -30.09 13.05
N LYS A 215 -7.91 -28.90 12.96
CA LYS A 215 -9.35 -28.74 12.75
C LYS A 215 -9.59 -28.13 11.37
N THR A 216 -10.53 -28.68 10.63
CA THR A 216 -10.82 -28.22 9.27
C THR A 216 -12.20 -27.64 9.16
N VAL A 217 -12.34 -26.61 8.35
CA VAL A 217 -13.62 -26.08 7.88
C VAL A 217 -13.73 -26.38 6.39
N GLU A 218 -14.75 -27.12 6.03
CA GLU A 218 -15.10 -27.36 4.63
C GLU A 218 -15.93 -26.19 4.11
N PRO A 219 -15.48 -25.51 3.07
CA PRO A 219 -16.21 -24.42 2.46
C PRO A 219 -17.59 -24.83 1.95
N ARG A 220 -18.56 -23.93 2.12
CA ARG A 220 -19.90 -24.04 1.58
C ARG A 220 -20.39 -22.63 1.24
N ALA A 221 -21.00 -22.44 0.08
CA ALA A 221 -21.51 -21.14 -0.32
C ALA A 221 -22.46 -20.55 0.75
N GLY A 222 -22.19 -19.32 1.18
CA GLY A 222 -22.88 -18.65 2.27
C GLY A 222 -22.41 -19.01 3.69
N ARG A 223 -21.55 -20.02 3.87
CA ARG A 223 -20.92 -20.31 5.17
C ARG A 223 -19.93 -19.20 5.53
N VAL A 224 -19.93 -18.83 6.82
CA VAL A 224 -18.94 -17.91 7.38
C VAL A 224 -18.18 -18.64 8.48
N SER A 225 -16.85 -18.67 8.40
CA SER A 225 -15.99 -18.98 9.54
C SER A 225 -15.36 -17.69 10.06
N PHE A 226 -15.17 -17.59 11.37
CA PHE A 226 -14.57 -16.43 12.00
C PHE A 226 -13.81 -16.82 13.26
N PHE A 227 -12.75 -16.07 13.57
CA PHE A 227 -11.84 -16.37 14.66
C PHE A 227 -11.10 -15.11 15.11
N THR A 228 -10.52 -15.16 16.32
CA THR A 228 -9.56 -14.15 16.78
C THR A 228 -8.27 -14.28 15.99
N SER A 229 -7.69 -13.15 15.55
CA SER A 229 -6.56 -13.16 14.62
C SER A 229 -5.20 -13.45 15.25
N GLY A 230 -5.15 -13.77 16.55
CA GLY A 230 -3.95 -14.02 17.32
C GLY A 230 -3.29 -15.38 17.07
N SER A 231 -2.19 -15.63 17.77
CA SER A 231 -1.35 -16.84 17.62
C SER A 231 -2.04 -18.13 18.04
N GLU A 232 -3.14 -18.05 18.77
CA GLU A 232 -4.01 -19.18 19.11
C GLU A 232 -4.69 -19.79 17.87
N ASN A 233 -4.75 -19.06 16.78
CA ASN A 233 -5.36 -19.49 15.54
C ASN A 233 -4.32 -19.51 14.40
N LEU A 234 -3.21 -20.23 14.58
CA LEU A 234 -2.31 -20.58 13.47
C LEU A 234 -3.09 -21.40 12.44
N HIS A 235 -3.09 -20.98 11.21
CA HIS A 235 -3.93 -21.59 10.19
C HIS A 235 -3.30 -21.57 8.80
N ARG A 236 -3.89 -22.32 7.90
CA ARG A 236 -3.57 -22.34 6.47
C ARG A 236 -4.78 -22.75 5.63
N VAL A 237 -4.70 -22.57 4.32
CA VAL A 237 -5.61 -23.18 3.35
C VAL A 237 -4.90 -24.37 2.71
N GLU A 238 -5.56 -25.51 2.57
CA GLU A 238 -5.01 -26.65 1.81
C GLU A 238 -4.85 -26.31 0.34
N LYS A 239 -3.92 -26.98 -0.34
CA LYS A 239 -3.82 -26.86 -1.80
C LYS A 239 -5.11 -27.34 -2.47
N VAL A 240 -5.58 -26.57 -3.44
CA VAL A 240 -6.69 -26.96 -4.31
C VAL A 240 -6.15 -27.93 -5.35
N HIS A 241 -6.81 -29.07 -5.50
CA HIS A 241 -6.39 -30.15 -6.42
C HIS A 241 -7.12 -30.08 -7.74
N TRP A 242 -8.37 -29.63 -7.73
CA TRP A 242 -9.20 -29.40 -8.93
C TRP A 242 -10.24 -28.31 -8.65
N GLY A 243 -10.76 -27.73 -9.71
CA GLY A 243 -11.80 -26.70 -9.62
C GLY A 243 -11.30 -25.34 -9.12
N THR A 244 -12.22 -24.53 -8.61
CA THR A 244 -11.90 -23.15 -8.15
C THR A 244 -12.63 -22.82 -6.87
N ARG A 245 -11.87 -22.43 -5.84
CA ARG A 245 -12.37 -21.98 -4.55
C ARG A 245 -12.50 -20.47 -4.55
N TYR A 246 -13.65 -19.98 -4.14
CA TYR A 246 -13.93 -18.56 -3.95
C TYR A 246 -14.26 -18.24 -2.49
N ALA A 247 -13.67 -17.18 -1.95
CA ALA A 247 -14.00 -16.66 -0.63
C ALA A 247 -13.74 -15.16 -0.54
N ILE A 248 -14.39 -14.50 0.42
CA ILE A 248 -14.12 -13.11 0.79
C ILE A 248 -13.60 -13.13 2.23
N THR A 249 -12.44 -12.51 2.45
CA THR A 249 -11.91 -12.24 3.79
C THR A 249 -12.36 -10.85 4.22
N ILE A 250 -13.06 -10.79 5.36
CA ILE A 250 -13.54 -9.55 5.97
C ILE A 250 -12.99 -9.52 7.39
N SER A 251 -12.14 -8.54 7.69
CA SER A 251 -11.44 -8.47 8.97
C SER A 251 -11.78 -7.21 9.74
N PHE A 252 -11.73 -7.31 11.05
CA PHE A 252 -12.09 -6.25 11.97
C PHE A 252 -10.96 -5.97 12.95
N THR A 253 -10.88 -4.72 13.37
CA THR A 253 -9.98 -4.23 14.41
C THR A 253 -10.77 -3.57 15.53
N CYS A 254 -10.22 -3.63 16.75
CA CYS A 254 -10.71 -2.87 17.90
C CYS A 254 -10.06 -1.48 18.00
N ASN A 255 -8.99 -1.23 17.24
CA ASN A 255 -8.32 0.07 17.21
C ASN A 255 -8.99 0.98 16.16
N PRO A 256 -9.65 2.09 16.58
CA PRO A 256 -10.28 3.02 15.63
C PRO A 256 -9.30 3.61 14.62
N ASP A 257 -8.01 3.77 14.97
CA ASP A 257 -6.98 4.32 14.07
C ASP A 257 -6.69 3.41 12.87
N HIS A 258 -6.97 2.12 13.01
CA HIS A 258 -6.85 1.14 11.93
C HIS A 258 -8.19 0.88 11.22
N GLY A 259 -9.23 1.52 11.69
CA GLY A 259 -10.58 1.36 11.13
C GLY A 259 -10.69 2.03 9.77
N ILE A 260 -11.41 1.36 8.86
CA ILE A 260 -11.87 1.99 7.62
C ILE A 260 -13.26 2.55 7.93
N GLY A 261 -13.37 3.88 7.94
CA GLY A 261 -14.66 4.55 8.08
C GLY A 261 -15.57 4.24 6.90
N ASP A 262 -16.86 4.05 7.16
CA ASP A 262 -17.83 4.11 6.08
C ASP A 262 -17.77 5.53 5.51
N PRO A 263 -17.70 5.70 4.18
CA PRO A 263 -17.82 7.01 3.59
C PRO A 263 -19.15 7.63 4.05
N VAL A 264 -19.07 8.80 4.67
CA VAL A 264 -20.24 9.54 5.07
C VAL A 264 -21.01 9.84 3.76
N LEU A 265 -22.18 9.26 3.62
CA LEU A 265 -23.08 9.61 2.52
C LEU A 265 -23.62 11.01 2.84
N MET A 266 -23.04 12.03 2.18
CA MET A 266 -23.59 13.37 2.16
C MET A 266 -24.79 13.43 1.19
#